data_4f7bb721bb00b097c3a743ceedd45c5a
#
_entry.id   4f7bb721bb00b097c3a743ceedd45c5a
#
_cell.length_a   1.000
_cell.length_b   1.000
_cell.length_c   1.000
_cell.angle_alpha   90.00
_cell.angle_beta   90.00
_cell.angle_gamma   90.00
#
_symmetry.space_group_name_H-M   'P 1'
#
loop_
_entity.id
_entity.type
_entity.pdbx_description
1 polymer ?
#
loop_
_entity_poly.entity_id
_entity_poly.type
_entity_poly.pdbx_seq_one_letter_code
_entity_poly.pdbx_strand_id
1 'polypeptide(L)'
;HANFGGKFVHFGKNIYANYNLTLVDDTHIYVGDGVLFGPNVILTTAGHPVDPELRKKNLQFNASIHIGKNCWIGAGAILLPGVSIGENSVIGAGSVVTKDIPANVVAVGNPCRVLRKIGEKDREFYFHEHRVEDCWR
;
A
#
# COMPACT_ATOMS: atom_id res chain seq x y z
N HIS A 1 -8.30 10.51 5.58
CA HIS A 1 -8.35 10.66 7.04
C HIS A 1 -7.08 10.13 7.68
N ALA A 2 -6.51 10.86 8.61
CA ALA A 2 -5.36 10.45 9.40
C ALA A 2 -5.70 10.52 10.88
N ASN A 3 -5.39 9.45 11.63
CA ASN A 3 -5.77 9.31 13.04
C ASN A 3 -5.15 10.41 13.92
N PHE A 4 -3.86 10.66 13.73
CA PHE A 4 -3.13 11.74 14.41
C PHE A 4 -2.96 13.00 13.54
N GLY A 5 -3.91 13.26 12.65
CA GLY A 5 -3.90 14.45 11.81
C GLY A 5 -2.78 14.49 10.77
N GLY A 6 -2.16 13.35 10.48
CA GLY A 6 -1.05 13.26 9.55
C GLY A 6 0.32 13.57 10.15
N LYS A 7 0.41 13.71 11.46
CA LYS A 7 1.65 14.06 12.16
C LYS A 7 2.82 13.13 11.81
N PHE A 8 2.53 11.85 11.63
CA PHE A 8 3.53 10.83 11.33
C PHE A 8 3.53 10.36 9.88
N VAL A 9 2.84 11.10 8.99
CA VAL A 9 2.78 10.78 7.56
C VAL A 9 3.81 11.58 6.80
N HIS A 10 4.65 10.88 6.02
CA HIS A 10 5.72 11.48 5.21
C HIS A 10 5.48 11.14 3.74
N PHE A 11 4.89 12.07 3.02
CA PHE A 11 4.65 11.95 1.58
C PHE A 11 5.80 12.56 0.78
N GLY A 12 6.27 11.81 -0.20
CA GLY A 12 7.14 12.34 -1.25
C GLY A 12 6.39 13.26 -2.21
N LYS A 13 6.96 13.46 -3.39
CA LYS A 13 6.40 14.32 -4.44
C LYS A 13 5.45 13.55 -5.35
N ASN A 14 4.50 14.27 -5.96
CA ASN A 14 3.59 13.73 -6.98
C ASN A 14 2.79 12.52 -6.52
N ILE A 15 2.28 12.58 -5.30
CA ILE A 15 1.38 11.55 -4.77
C ILE A 15 -0.02 11.81 -5.29
N TYR A 16 -0.67 10.77 -5.81
CA TYR A 16 -2.09 10.79 -6.12
C TYR A 16 -2.83 9.91 -5.12
N ALA A 17 -3.77 10.49 -4.42
CA ALA A 17 -4.62 9.77 -3.47
C ALA A 17 -6.10 9.94 -3.87
N ASN A 18 -6.75 8.83 -4.15
CA ASN A 18 -8.18 8.80 -4.43
C ASN A 18 -8.99 8.92 -3.12
N TYR A 19 -10.31 8.83 -3.23
CA TYR A 19 -11.23 9.04 -2.09
C TYR A 19 -10.98 8.06 -0.94
N ASN A 20 -11.22 8.55 0.26
CA ASN A 20 -11.23 7.74 1.50
C ASN A 20 -9.90 7.03 1.81
N LEU A 21 -8.78 7.66 1.51
CA LEU A 21 -7.49 7.18 2.02
C LEU A 21 -7.48 7.30 3.54
N THR A 22 -7.34 6.17 4.22
CA THR A 22 -7.34 6.10 5.69
C THR A 22 -5.95 5.75 6.19
N LEU A 23 -5.43 6.62 7.04
CA LEU A 23 -4.08 6.49 7.60
C LEU A 23 -4.20 6.38 9.13
N VAL A 24 -3.92 5.19 9.66
CA VAL A 24 -3.80 4.98 11.10
C VAL A 24 -2.33 5.23 11.45
N ASP A 25 -2.01 6.51 11.64
CA ASP A 25 -0.65 7.02 11.79
C ASP A 25 -0.22 7.14 13.26
N ASP A 26 -0.40 6.08 14.02
CA ASP A 26 0.07 5.99 15.41
C ASP A 26 1.61 5.98 15.46
N THR A 27 2.27 5.52 14.39
CA THR A 27 3.67 5.76 14.11
C THR A 27 3.86 6.09 12.62
N HIS A 28 5.08 6.12 12.15
CA HIS A 28 5.45 6.67 10.85
C HIS A 28 4.95 5.87 9.65
N ILE A 29 4.42 6.59 8.67
CA ILE A 29 4.08 6.07 7.34
C ILE A 29 4.94 6.85 6.34
N TYR A 30 5.78 6.14 5.60
CA TYR A 30 6.63 6.73 4.57
C TYR A 30 6.16 6.33 3.19
N VAL A 31 5.85 7.32 2.36
CA VAL A 31 5.35 7.11 0.98
C VAL A 31 6.31 7.79 0.01
N GLY A 32 6.91 7.01 -0.86
CA GLY A 32 7.86 7.50 -1.86
C GLY A 32 7.20 8.33 -2.96
N ASP A 33 8.02 8.98 -3.77
CA ASP A 33 7.57 9.81 -4.88
C ASP A 33 6.72 9.02 -5.89
N GLY A 34 5.71 9.65 -6.46
CA GLY A 34 4.94 9.10 -7.56
C GLY A 34 3.99 7.96 -7.20
N VAL A 35 3.72 7.73 -5.93
CA VAL A 35 2.79 6.68 -5.50
C VAL A 35 1.35 7.06 -5.83
N LEU A 36 0.61 6.08 -6.34
CA LEU A 36 -0.82 6.22 -6.66
C LEU A 36 -1.64 5.35 -5.71
N PHE A 37 -2.61 5.95 -5.05
CA PHE A 37 -3.58 5.23 -4.22
C PHE A 37 -4.94 5.20 -4.89
N GLY A 38 -5.51 4.02 -5.06
CA GLY A 38 -6.93 3.85 -5.39
C GLY A 38 -7.84 4.25 -4.22
N PRO A 39 -9.15 4.29 -4.43
CA PRO A 39 -10.09 4.64 -3.37
C PRO A 39 -10.14 3.59 -2.25
N ASN A 40 -10.47 4.03 -1.05
CA ASN A 40 -10.69 3.18 0.12
C ASN A 40 -9.46 2.34 0.54
N VAL A 41 -8.26 2.86 0.32
CA VAL A 41 -7.03 2.24 0.80
C VAL A 41 -6.83 2.56 2.28
N ILE A 42 -6.41 1.56 3.05
CA ILE A 42 -6.13 1.69 4.48
C ILE A 42 -4.68 1.32 4.74
N LEU A 43 -3.95 2.24 5.38
CA LEU A 43 -2.61 1.99 5.91
C LEU A 43 -2.70 2.05 7.44
N THR A 44 -2.44 0.93 8.12
CA THR A 44 -2.51 0.92 9.59
C THR A 44 -1.18 0.53 10.20
N THR A 45 -0.64 1.41 11.05
CA THR A 45 0.61 1.18 11.78
C THR A 45 0.39 0.57 13.15
N ALA A 46 -0.85 0.49 13.62
CA ALA A 46 -1.19 0.06 14.97
C ALA A 46 -1.85 -1.31 14.99
N GLY A 47 -1.57 -2.06 16.03
CA GLY A 47 -2.22 -3.32 16.32
C GLY A 47 -2.28 -3.60 17.81
N HIS A 48 -3.04 -4.61 18.17
CA HIS A 48 -3.20 -5.04 19.54
C HIS A 48 -2.75 -6.49 19.75
N PRO A 49 -2.35 -6.87 20.97
CA PRO A 49 -2.03 -8.27 21.28
C PRO A 49 -3.21 -9.21 20.98
N VAL A 50 -2.91 -10.38 20.46
CA VAL A 50 -3.91 -11.43 20.23
C VAL A 50 -4.46 -11.97 21.55
N ASP A 51 -3.62 -12.04 22.57
CA ASP A 51 -4.04 -12.48 23.90
C ASP A 51 -5.03 -11.50 24.54
N PRO A 52 -6.23 -11.96 24.94
CA PRO A 52 -7.26 -11.07 25.48
C PRO A 52 -6.88 -10.41 26.81
N GLU A 53 -6.10 -11.08 27.65
CA GLU A 53 -5.67 -10.49 28.94
C GLU A 53 -4.71 -9.32 28.73
N LEU A 54 -3.83 -9.42 27.72
CA LEU A 54 -2.97 -8.31 27.33
C LEU A 54 -3.78 -7.15 26.73
N ARG A 55 -4.78 -7.44 25.92
CA ARG A 55 -5.66 -6.40 25.36
C ARG A 55 -6.43 -5.63 26.44
N LYS A 56 -6.91 -6.32 27.46
CA LYS A 56 -7.59 -5.69 28.61
C LYS A 56 -6.72 -4.66 29.33
N LYS A 57 -5.40 -4.79 29.23
CA LYS A 57 -4.44 -3.84 29.79
C LYS A 57 -4.20 -2.64 28.88
N ASN A 58 -4.99 -2.49 27.79
CA ASN A 58 -4.84 -1.45 26.77
C ASN A 58 -3.47 -1.43 26.07
N LEU A 59 -2.84 -2.60 25.95
CA LEU A 59 -1.56 -2.70 25.24
C LEU A 59 -1.78 -2.57 23.74
N GLN A 60 -0.86 -1.89 23.08
CA GLN A 60 -0.84 -1.65 21.64
C GLN A 60 0.60 -1.73 21.16
N PHE A 61 0.81 -2.20 19.95
CA PHE A 61 2.09 -2.08 19.26
C PHE A 61 1.93 -1.21 18.01
N ASN A 62 3.01 -0.56 17.63
CA ASN A 62 3.07 0.25 16.42
C ASN A 62 4.29 -0.19 15.60
N ALA A 63 4.10 -0.30 14.28
CA ALA A 63 5.18 -0.63 13.36
C ALA A 63 5.02 0.18 12.09
N SER A 64 6.11 0.85 11.68
CA SER A 64 6.10 1.78 10.54
C SER A 64 5.84 1.06 9.22
N ILE A 65 5.15 1.77 8.31
CA ILE A 65 4.89 1.31 6.95
C ILE A 65 5.77 2.12 5.99
N HIS A 66 6.36 1.43 5.01
CA HIS A 66 7.17 2.03 3.96
C HIS A 66 6.63 1.64 2.60
N ILE A 67 6.32 2.61 1.76
CA ILE A 67 5.94 2.39 0.36
C ILE A 67 6.98 3.04 -0.52
N GLY A 68 7.66 2.24 -1.33
CA GLY A 68 8.65 2.70 -2.28
C GLY A 68 8.07 3.58 -3.38
N LYS A 69 8.92 4.33 -4.06
CA LYS A 69 8.51 5.23 -5.15
C LYS A 69 7.80 4.48 -6.27
N ASN A 70 6.91 5.19 -6.97
CA ASN A 70 6.20 4.69 -8.15
C ASN A 70 5.34 3.45 -7.92
N CYS A 71 4.92 3.17 -6.70
CA CYS A 71 4.00 2.09 -6.42
C CYS A 71 2.56 2.49 -6.78
N TRP A 72 1.77 1.51 -7.18
CA TRP A 72 0.33 1.66 -7.31
C TRP A 72 -0.37 0.74 -6.31
N ILE A 73 -1.10 1.35 -5.39
CA ILE A 73 -1.86 0.64 -4.36
C ILE A 73 -3.33 0.62 -4.80
N GLY A 74 -3.82 -0.54 -5.19
CA GLY A 74 -5.15 -0.72 -5.78
C GLY A 74 -6.29 -0.43 -4.79
N ALA A 75 -7.47 -0.18 -5.34
CA ALA A 75 -8.67 0.15 -4.56
C ALA A 75 -8.95 -0.88 -3.46
N GLY A 76 -9.27 -0.40 -2.27
CA GLY A 76 -9.64 -1.25 -1.14
C GLY A 76 -8.51 -2.08 -0.55
N ALA A 77 -7.26 -1.86 -0.96
CA ALA A 77 -6.12 -2.56 -0.36
C ALA A 77 -5.90 -2.12 1.09
N ILE A 78 -5.44 -3.06 1.90
CA ILE A 78 -5.13 -2.83 3.31
C ILE A 78 -3.67 -3.23 3.55
N LEU A 79 -2.87 -2.30 4.07
CA LEU A 79 -1.50 -2.55 4.47
C LEU A 79 -1.44 -2.62 6.00
N LEU A 80 -0.97 -3.76 6.51
CA LEU A 80 -0.88 -4.04 7.94
C LEU A 80 0.41 -3.49 8.56
N PRO A 81 0.48 -3.38 9.90
CA PRO A 81 1.64 -2.80 10.56
C PRO A 81 2.96 -3.44 10.17
N GLY A 82 3.96 -2.61 9.91
CA GLY A 82 5.34 -3.03 9.68
C GLY A 82 5.68 -3.47 8.27
N VAL A 83 4.74 -3.44 7.32
CA VAL A 83 5.03 -3.88 5.95
C VAL A 83 5.80 -2.83 5.15
N SER A 84 6.66 -3.31 4.26
CA SER A 84 7.36 -2.49 3.27
C SER A 84 7.01 -2.97 1.87
N ILE A 85 6.68 -2.02 0.99
CA ILE A 85 6.43 -2.29 -0.43
C ILE A 85 7.62 -1.75 -1.22
N GLY A 86 8.30 -2.61 -1.97
CA GLY A 86 9.42 -2.22 -2.83
C GLY A 86 8.97 -1.33 -3.98
N GLU A 87 9.89 -0.50 -4.47
CA GLU A 87 9.62 0.46 -5.55
C GLU A 87 9.01 -0.18 -6.80
N ASN A 88 8.21 0.57 -7.53
CA ASN A 88 7.57 0.20 -8.79
C ASN A 88 6.53 -0.91 -8.70
N SER A 89 6.24 -1.43 -7.53
CA SER A 89 5.32 -2.56 -7.38
C SER A 89 3.85 -2.13 -7.41
N VAL A 90 3.02 -3.06 -7.81
CA VAL A 90 1.56 -2.90 -7.89
C VAL A 90 0.93 -3.84 -6.87
N ILE A 91 0.07 -3.30 -6.04
CA ILE A 91 -0.77 -4.07 -5.12
C ILE A 91 -2.18 -4.09 -5.70
N GLY A 92 -2.69 -5.28 -6.00
CA GLY A 92 -4.02 -5.45 -6.59
C GLY A 92 -5.15 -4.98 -5.68
N ALA A 93 -6.28 -4.62 -6.29
CA ALA A 93 -7.47 -4.17 -5.55
C ALA A 93 -7.93 -5.23 -4.55
N GLY A 94 -8.38 -4.79 -3.37
CA GLY A 94 -8.88 -5.67 -2.31
C GLY A 94 -7.84 -6.54 -1.63
N SER A 95 -6.56 -6.33 -1.89
CA SER A 95 -5.48 -7.10 -1.28
C SER A 95 -5.27 -6.73 0.18
N VAL A 96 -4.85 -7.71 0.99
CA VAL A 96 -4.41 -7.48 2.38
C VAL A 96 -2.94 -7.84 2.49
N VAL A 97 -2.10 -6.81 2.62
CA VAL A 97 -0.64 -6.98 2.68
C VAL A 97 -0.22 -7.25 4.12
N THR A 98 0.24 -8.48 4.36
CA THR A 98 0.65 -8.97 5.69
C THR A 98 2.15 -9.12 5.83
N LYS A 99 2.91 -9.08 4.74
CA LYS A 99 4.36 -9.24 4.66
C LYS A 99 4.95 -8.27 3.65
N ASP A 100 6.26 -8.07 3.72
CA ASP A 100 6.97 -7.22 2.76
C ASP A 100 6.80 -7.72 1.33
N ILE A 101 6.66 -6.78 0.42
CA ILE A 101 6.54 -7.03 -1.02
C ILE A 101 7.81 -6.50 -1.70
N PRO A 102 8.49 -7.31 -2.52
CA PRO A 102 9.68 -6.86 -3.22
C PRO A 102 9.38 -5.80 -4.29
N ALA A 103 10.42 -5.17 -4.80
CA ALA A 103 10.31 -4.21 -5.90
C ALA A 103 9.94 -4.87 -7.22
N ASN A 104 9.33 -4.11 -8.13
CA ASN A 104 9.10 -4.48 -9.53
C ASN A 104 8.20 -5.72 -9.70
N VAL A 105 7.21 -5.88 -8.86
CA VAL A 105 6.26 -6.99 -8.93
C VAL A 105 4.81 -6.52 -8.91
N VAL A 106 3.94 -7.41 -9.36
CA VAL A 106 2.49 -7.34 -9.11
C VAL A 106 2.18 -8.36 -8.02
N ALA A 107 1.58 -7.90 -6.94
CA ALA A 107 1.16 -8.74 -5.82
C ALA A 107 -0.34 -8.57 -5.55
N VAL A 108 -1.03 -9.66 -5.27
CA VAL A 108 -2.50 -9.65 -5.13
C VAL A 108 -2.97 -10.61 -4.04
N GLY A 109 -4.16 -10.37 -3.56
CA GLY A 109 -4.92 -11.32 -2.76
C GLY A 109 -4.92 -11.04 -1.26
N ASN A 110 -5.56 -11.96 -0.54
CA ASN A 110 -5.64 -11.97 0.92
C ASN A 110 -5.36 -13.38 1.45
N PRO A 111 -4.18 -13.64 2.04
CA PRO A 111 -3.07 -12.70 2.17
C PRO A 111 -2.41 -12.39 0.82
N CYS A 112 -1.92 -11.18 0.68
CA CYS A 112 -1.29 -10.71 -0.55
C CYS A 112 -0.02 -11.51 -0.85
N ARG A 113 0.12 -11.94 -2.11
CA ARG A 113 1.26 -12.72 -2.60
C ARG A 113 1.73 -12.19 -3.94
N VAL A 114 3.02 -12.31 -4.20
CA VAL A 114 3.59 -11.98 -5.51
C VAL A 114 2.95 -12.87 -6.58
N LEU A 115 2.32 -12.22 -7.55
CA LEU A 115 1.72 -12.90 -8.70
C LEU A 115 2.75 -13.08 -9.82
N ARG A 116 3.47 -12.01 -10.14
CA ARG A 116 4.46 -11.98 -11.22
C ARG A 116 5.39 -10.78 -11.12
N LYS A 117 6.49 -10.83 -11.86
CA LYS A 117 7.34 -9.65 -12.09
C LYS A 117 6.73 -8.73 -13.14
N ILE A 118 6.97 -7.43 -13.01
CA ILE A 118 6.69 -6.45 -14.05
C ILE A 118 7.75 -6.64 -15.15
N GLY A 119 7.33 -6.67 -16.41
CA GLY A 119 8.21 -6.96 -17.52
C GLY A 119 7.91 -6.16 -18.78
N GLU A 120 8.57 -6.54 -19.88
CA GLU A 120 8.50 -5.86 -21.19
C GLU A 120 7.07 -5.74 -21.72
N LYS A 121 6.23 -6.75 -21.51
CA LYS A 121 4.83 -6.71 -21.96
C LYS A 121 4.03 -5.61 -21.30
N ASP A 122 4.37 -5.21 -20.08
CA ASP A 122 3.70 -4.12 -19.37
C ASP A 122 3.98 -2.77 -20.03
N ARG A 123 5.04 -2.64 -20.80
CA ARG A 123 5.34 -1.45 -21.60
C ARG A 123 4.59 -1.44 -22.92
N GLU A 124 4.30 -2.61 -23.47
CA GLU A 124 3.60 -2.76 -24.75
C GLU A 124 2.09 -2.71 -24.60
N PHE A 125 1.55 -3.33 -23.54
CA PHE A 125 0.13 -3.43 -23.27
C PHE A 125 -0.22 -2.81 -21.93
N TYR A 126 -1.05 -1.78 -21.92
CA TYR A 126 -1.43 -1.11 -20.69
C TYR A 126 -2.63 -1.76 -19.97
N PHE A 127 -3.48 -2.47 -20.73
CA PHE A 127 -4.64 -3.17 -20.19
C PHE A 127 -5.06 -4.30 -21.13
N HIS A 128 -4.94 -5.55 -20.67
CA HIS A 128 -5.19 -6.75 -21.47
C HIS A 128 -4.41 -6.71 -22.79
N GLU A 129 -5.11 -6.75 -23.92
CA GLU A 129 -4.52 -6.68 -25.27
C GLU A 129 -4.47 -5.26 -25.85
N HIS A 130 -4.82 -4.25 -25.05
CA HIS A 130 -4.78 -2.86 -25.48
C HIS A 130 -3.35 -2.34 -25.50
N ARG A 131 -2.89 -1.94 -26.66
CA ARG A 131 -1.52 -1.45 -26.83
C ARG A 131 -1.37 -0.03 -26.28
N VAL A 132 -0.18 0.26 -25.77
CA VAL A 132 0.16 1.60 -25.24
C VAL A 132 0.03 2.68 -26.29
N GLU A 133 0.35 2.37 -27.56
CA GLU A 133 0.20 3.29 -28.69
C GLU A 133 -1.24 3.75 -28.92
N ASP A 134 -2.22 2.96 -28.47
CA ASP A 134 -3.65 3.26 -28.57
C ASP A 134 -4.19 3.89 -27.27
N CYS A 135 -3.34 4.09 -26.28
CA CYS A 135 -3.74 4.65 -24.98
C CYS A 135 -4.00 6.16 -25.12
N TRP A 136 -5.11 6.60 -24.58
CA TRP A 136 -5.43 8.03 -24.50
C TRP A 136 -5.50 8.50 -23.03
N ARG A 137 -5.47 9.78 -22.81
CA ARG A 137 -5.53 10.40 -21.47
C ARG A 137 -6.74 11.33 -21.35
#